data_d737fa13c3df4b364f026407026177c3
#
_entry.id   d737fa13c3df4b364f026407026177c3
#
_cell.length_a   1.000
_cell.length_b   1.000
_cell.length_c   1.000
_cell.angle_alpha   90.00
_cell.angle_beta   90.00
_cell.angle_gamma   90.00
#
_symmetry.space_group_name_H-M   'P 1'
#
loop_
_entity.id
_entity.type
_entity.pdbx_description
1 polymer ?
#
loop_
_entity_poly.entity_id
_entity_poly.type
_entity_poly.pdbx_seq_one_letter_code
_entity_poly.pdbx_strand_id
1 'polypeptide(L)'
;VSQPVQVLWAYPASESVSFSALGYLLLYKILDTCPYSEVTRLAQDTLPSLTTPIRHYDWLGFSIAWELDCFTFLGMLDSLGLPWRASERQARRAAGENIPLLFAGGPVITSNPEPYALWFDALFIGDGETLFPEVMRFTHDHTTLKEENAPQFLRALAQNVEGVYIPSAYTHVYSGDTLLRIEPEPSVPVRVHKRQTDLQASSQAIVTSPVLHSDTVFSNTFLIEVMRGCAHRCRFCLASYSVLPARGPSIESLLTAVQTGLQHTRKLGLLGALIADHPEFDTLCDYLLKQDDVIISSASLRADTLKPKTVQTFAHGQQKQLTIAVESGSPWLRRRINKHLSQEAILQAAETTYANGVKGLKLYGMVGLPDETPDHVDALADLMHTLHKQTPQLRLTLGCSSFVPKAATPFQWQARLETSELKRRMDQLHKRLKGRVEFHPSSPRWDYLQALLSRGDRRITPLLECMVRLGGQPGHIRQAWKALQSAQWQDTDGIPIPDPDWYVTRPFTEEEVLPWESIFLGVEKGILYQEGRIPQALLG
;
A
#
# COMPACT_ATOMS: atom_id res chain seq x y z
N VAL A 1 3.02 15.22 36.83
CA VAL A 1 2.33 14.57 35.70
C VAL A 1 3.19 14.90 34.49
N SER A 2 3.77 13.88 33.82
CA SER A 2 4.51 14.07 32.58
C SER A 2 3.56 14.69 31.53
N GLN A 3 4.11 15.55 30.66
CA GLN A 3 3.33 16.17 29.58
C GLN A 3 2.99 15.11 28.51
N PRO A 4 1.87 15.26 27.78
CA PRO A 4 1.54 14.37 26.68
C PRO A 4 2.60 14.44 25.57
N VAL A 5 2.85 13.33 24.92
CA VAL A 5 3.79 13.19 23.79
C VAL A 5 3.30 14.04 22.62
N GLN A 6 4.11 14.96 22.14
CA GLN A 6 3.79 15.85 21.02
C GLN A 6 4.06 15.16 19.69
N VAL A 7 3.03 14.94 18.89
CA VAL A 7 3.12 14.19 17.62
C VAL A 7 2.75 15.10 16.44
N LEU A 8 3.65 15.20 15.47
CA LEU A 8 3.32 15.74 14.14
C LEU A 8 3.03 14.58 13.20
N TRP A 9 1.76 14.40 12.81
CA TRP A 9 1.30 13.30 11.96
C TRP A 9 1.10 13.76 10.53
N ALA A 10 1.97 13.30 9.62
CA ALA A 10 2.09 13.80 8.27
C ALA A 10 1.59 12.80 7.21
N TYR A 11 1.08 13.34 6.11
CA TYR A 11 0.74 12.61 4.89
C TYR A 11 1.51 13.21 3.70
N PRO A 12 2.28 12.41 2.93
CA PRO A 12 3.14 12.93 1.87
C PRO A 12 2.38 13.19 0.55
N ALA A 13 1.30 13.95 0.62
CA ALA A 13 0.54 14.48 -0.50
C ALA A 13 -0.23 15.73 -0.06
N SER A 14 -1.05 16.31 -0.96
CA SER A 14 -1.90 17.45 -0.63
C SER A 14 -2.93 17.10 0.46
N GLU A 15 -3.41 18.11 1.16
CA GLU A 15 -4.43 17.95 2.19
C GLU A 15 -5.70 17.29 1.64
N SER A 16 -6.12 17.69 0.43
CA SER A 16 -7.28 17.10 -0.24
C SER A 16 -7.16 15.59 -0.47
N VAL A 17 -5.95 15.10 -0.77
CA VAL A 17 -5.66 13.66 -0.89
C VAL A 17 -5.62 13.01 0.49
N SER A 18 -5.04 13.67 1.51
CA SER A 18 -4.96 13.15 2.88
C SER A 18 -6.33 12.87 3.48
N PHE A 19 -7.34 13.71 3.20
CA PHE A 19 -8.73 13.48 3.62
C PHE A 19 -9.40 12.29 2.93
N SER A 20 -8.81 11.76 1.86
CA SER A 20 -9.26 10.54 1.19
C SER A 20 -8.56 9.28 1.72
N ALA A 21 -7.54 9.42 2.54
CA ALA A 21 -6.74 8.34 3.10
C ALA A 21 -7.30 7.88 4.46
N LEU A 22 -8.28 6.94 4.43
CA LEU A 22 -9.00 6.51 5.62
C LEU A 22 -8.08 6.02 6.75
N GLY A 23 -7.02 5.25 6.43
CA GLY A 23 -6.06 4.78 7.43
C GLY A 23 -5.28 5.91 8.12
N TYR A 24 -4.88 6.94 7.36
CA TYR A 24 -4.22 8.13 7.92
C TYR A 24 -5.16 8.89 8.89
N LEU A 25 -6.40 9.09 8.50
CA LEU A 25 -7.40 9.78 9.32
C LEU A 25 -7.79 8.98 10.56
N LEU A 26 -7.88 7.65 10.45
CA LEU A 26 -8.12 6.78 11.59
C LEU A 26 -7.01 6.93 12.64
N LEU A 27 -5.75 6.85 12.21
CA LEU A 27 -4.61 6.96 13.12
C LEU A 27 -4.49 8.37 13.72
N TYR A 28 -4.85 9.42 12.97
CA TYR A 28 -5.02 10.75 13.54
C TYR A 28 -6.04 10.76 14.69
N LYS A 29 -7.24 10.21 14.47
CA LYS A 29 -8.28 10.13 15.50
C LYS A 29 -7.81 9.36 16.73
N ILE A 30 -7.08 8.26 16.53
CA ILE A 30 -6.54 7.44 17.62
C ILE A 30 -5.53 8.25 18.44
N LEU A 31 -4.62 8.96 17.80
CA LEU A 31 -3.63 9.82 18.46
C LEU A 31 -4.30 10.99 19.19
N ASP A 32 -5.33 11.61 18.60
CA ASP A 32 -6.08 12.74 19.13
C ASP A 32 -6.90 12.36 20.40
N THR A 33 -7.36 11.11 20.46
CA THR A 33 -8.11 10.59 21.61
C THR A 33 -7.26 9.83 22.62
N CYS A 34 -5.98 9.59 22.31
CA CYS A 34 -5.06 8.89 23.19
C CYS A 34 -4.66 9.79 24.39
N PRO A 35 -4.82 9.34 25.65
CA PRO A 35 -4.52 10.17 26.82
C PRO A 35 -3.03 10.49 26.99
N TYR A 36 -2.17 9.86 26.21
CA TYR A 36 -0.71 10.03 26.28
C TYR A 36 -0.15 10.91 25.16
N SER A 37 -0.96 11.39 24.22
CA SER A 37 -0.48 12.17 23.07
C SER A 37 -1.33 13.40 22.78
N GLU A 38 -0.68 14.41 22.19
CA GLU A 38 -1.30 15.53 21.47
C GLU A 38 -0.79 15.50 20.03
N VAL A 39 -1.72 15.59 19.07
CA VAL A 39 -1.38 15.41 17.65
C VAL A 39 -1.73 16.64 16.80
N THR A 40 -0.79 17.04 15.97
CA THR A 40 -1.00 18.02 14.89
C THR A 40 -0.95 17.30 13.55
N ARG A 41 -1.92 17.56 12.66
CA ARG A 41 -1.89 17.03 11.29
C ARG A 41 -1.05 17.91 10.37
N LEU A 42 -0.40 17.26 9.40
CA LEU A 42 0.37 17.92 8.37
C LEU A 42 0.16 17.26 7.01
N ALA A 43 -0.01 18.06 5.96
CA ALA A 43 0.03 17.63 4.56
C ALA A 43 1.08 18.45 3.81
N GLN A 44 1.44 18.02 2.61
CA GLN A 44 2.47 18.70 1.82
C GLN A 44 2.18 20.18 1.60
N ASP A 45 0.95 20.52 1.26
CA ASP A 45 0.52 21.89 0.94
C ASP A 45 0.14 22.70 2.19
N THR A 46 0.02 22.08 3.36
CA THR A 46 -0.20 22.78 4.64
C THR A 46 1.10 23.08 5.41
N LEU A 47 2.25 22.66 4.91
CA LEU A 47 3.57 22.99 5.48
C LEU A 47 3.76 24.48 5.78
N PRO A 48 3.40 25.42 4.87
CA PRO A 48 3.58 26.85 5.14
C PRO A 48 2.71 27.40 6.28
N SER A 49 1.65 26.69 6.65
CA SER A 49 0.74 27.07 7.75
C SER A 49 1.13 26.47 9.11
N LEU A 50 2.18 25.66 9.17
CA LEU A 50 2.69 25.11 10.42
C LEU A 50 3.36 26.23 11.23
N THR A 51 2.70 26.68 12.31
CA THR A 51 3.21 27.77 13.17
C THR A 51 4.06 27.26 14.33
N THR A 52 3.84 26.01 14.77
CA THR A 52 4.60 25.39 15.86
C THR A 52 5.96 24.94 15.34
N PRO A 53 7.07 25.38 15.98
CA PRO A 53 8.40 24.95 15.57
C PRO A 53 8.58 23.44 15.67
N ILE A 54 9.31 22.85 14.71
CA ILE A 54 9.52 21.39 14.64
C ILE A 54 10.14 20.81 15.92
N ARG A 55 10.97 21.58 16.62
CA ARG A 55 11.59 21.20 17.90
C ARG A 55 10.60 21.01 19.06
N HIS A 56 9.33 21.37 18.87
CA HIS A 56 8.28 21.18 19.86
C HIS A 56 7.75 19.76 19.88
N TYR A 57 7.95 19.02 18.78
CA TYR A 57 7.41 17.67 18.64
C TYR A 57 8.41 16.62 19.11
N ASP A 58 7.90 15.57 19.76
CA ASP A 58 8.64 14.37 20.15
C ASP A 58 8.79 13.41 18.99
N TRP A 59 7.72 13.28 18.20
CA TRP A 59 7.65 12.41 17.04
C TRP A 59 7.13 13.14 15.81
N LEU A 60 7.76 12.85 14.67
CA LEU A 60 7.23 13.17 13.34
C LEU A 60 6.94 11.86 12.62
N GLY A 61 5.67 11.60 12.36
CA GLY A 61 5.20 10.36 11.72
C GLY A 61 4.70 10.56 10.31
N PHE A 62 4.93 9.57 9.44
CA PHE A 62 4.44 9.55 8.07
C PHE A 62 3.63 8.29 7.77
N SER A 63 2.47 8.48 7.14
CA SER A 63 1.70 7.39 6.55
C SER A 63 2.15 7.18 5.09
N ILE A 64 2.88 6.09 4.82
CA ILE A 64 3.38 5.76 3.48
C ILE A 64 2.46 4.71 2.86
N ALA A 65 1.56 5.16 2.00
CA ALA A 65 0.55 4.32 1.37
C ALA A 65 1.00 3.75 0.01
N TRP A 66 1.90 4.44 -0.67
CA TRP A 66 2.41 4.09 -1.98
C TRP A 66 3.95 4.22 -2.03
N GLU A 67 4.62 3.38 -2.79
CA GLU A 67 6.09 3.35 -2.83
C GLU A 67 6.69 4.70 -3.23
N LEU A 68 6.03 5.41 -4.15
CA LEU A 68 6.54 6.68 -4.68
C LEU A 68 6.30 7.89 -3.75
N ASP A 69 5.61 7.72 -2.63
CA ASP A 69 5.42 8.76 -1.62
C ASP A 69 6.76 9.28 -1.06
N CYS A 70 7.83 8.49 -1.20
CA CYS A 70 9.18 8.88 -0.76
C CYS A 70 9.68 10.17 -1.41
N PHE A 71 9.32 10.47 -2.65
CA PHE A 71 9.75 11.69 -3.32
C PHE A 71 9.15 12.95 -2.68
N THR A 72 7.86 12.88 -2.31
CA THR A 72 7.18 13.97 -1.59
C THR A 72 7.64 14.06 -0.15
N PHE A 73 7.80 12.93 0.53
CA PHE A 73 8.28 12.85 1.90
C PHE A 73 9.64 13.56 2.08
N LEU A 74 10.61 13.31 1.21
CA LEU A 74 11.93 13.95 1.28
C LEU A 74 11.84 15.48 1.08
N GLY A 75 10.99 15.93 0.14
CA GLY A 75 10.73 17.38 -0.04
C GLY A 75 10.07 18.03 1.18
N MET A 76 9.23 17.29 1.92
CA MET A 76 8.66 17.78 3.17
C MET A 76 9.72 17.91 4.26
N LEU A 77 10.67 16.97 4.37
CA LEU A 77 11.79 17.12 5.32
C LEU A 77 12.66 18.33 5.01
N ASP A 78 12.96 18.60 3.73
CA ASP A 78 13.68 19.81 3.34
C ASP A 78 12.95 21.09 3.77
N SER A 79 11.64 21.13 3.55
CA SER A 79 10.81 22.27 3.93
C SER A 79 10.75 22.48 5.46
N LEU A 80 10.90 21.40 6.24
CA LEU A 80 10.98 21.43 7.71
C LEU A 80 12.40 21.71 8.24
N GLY A 81 13.40 21.81 7.36
CA GLY A 81 14.81 22.00 7.74
C GLY A 81 15.43 20.77 8.43
N LEU A 82 14.89 19.58 8.19
CA LEU A 82 15.36 18.34 8.80
C LEU A 82 16.28 17.57 7.84
N PRO A 83 17.41 17.03 8.33
CA PRO A 83 18.21 16.08 7.56
C PRO A 83 17.40 14.87 7.12
N TRP A 84 17.64 14.40 5.90
CA TRP A 84 16.95 13.22 5.38
C TRP A 84 17.30 11.96 6.18
N ARG A 85 18.58 11.76 6.50
CA ARG A 85 19.07 10.54 7.13
C ARG A 85 18.89 10.53 8.66
N ALA A 86 18.47 9.40 9.19
CA ALA A 86 18.32 9.20 10.63
C ALA A 86 19.64 9.37 11.37
N SER A 87 20.78 8.92 10.79
CA SER A 87 22.11 9.08 11.37
C SER A 87 22.51 10.55 11.56
N GLU A 88 22.21 11.41 10.59
CA GLU A 88 22.48 12.86 10.69
C GLU A 88 21.62 13.51 11.78
N ARG A 89 20.33 13.14 11.87
CA ARG A 89 19.46 13.62 12.95
C ARG A 89 19.93 13.13 14.32
N GLN A 90 20.39 11.88 14.40
CA GLN A 90 20.96 11.33 15.63
C GLN A 90 22.22 12.11 16.06
N ALA A 91 23.13 12.43 15.14
CA ALA A 91 24.32 13.23 15.43
C ALA A 91 23.94 14.64 15.92
N ARG A 92 22.95 15.29 15.33
CA ARG A 92 22.46 16.60 15.76
C ARG A 92 21.79 16.54 17.14
N ARG A 93 20.98 15.50 17.42
CA ARG A 93 20.42 15.25 18.78
C ARG A 93 21.53 15.06 19.83
N ALA A 94 22.56 14.29 19.49
CA ALA A 94 23.74 14.10 20.37
C ALA A 94 24.51 15.41 20.61
N ALA A 95 24.44 16.38 19.70
CA ALA A 95 24.98 17.73 19.86
C ALA A 95 24.05 18.69 20.63
N GLY A 96 22.93 18.20 21.16
CA GLY A 96 21.98 18.95 22.00
C GLY A 96 20.85 19.65 21.23
N GLU A 97 20.68 19.37 19.93
CA GLU A 97 19.53 19.91 19.19
C GLU A 97 18.26 19.09 19.50
N ASN A 98 17.16 19.79 19.77
CA ASN A 98 15.86 19.12 19.93
C ASN A 98 15.24 18.86 18.56
N ILE A 99 15.43 17.64 18.06
CA ILE A 99 14.90 17.15 16.77
C ILE A 99 14.01 15.94 17.05
N PRO A 100 12.75 15.91 16.52
CA PRO A 100 11.84 14.78 16.73
C PRO A 100 12.43 13.47 16.22
N LEU A 101 12.00 12.36 16.82
CA LEU A 101 12.19 11.03 16.25
C LEU A 101 11.26 10.86 15.04
N LEU A 102 11.76 10.32 13.96
CA LEU A 102 10.96 10.07 12.75
C LEU A 102 10.50 8.63 12.68
N PHE A 103 9.22 8.43 12.43
CA PHE A 103 8.66 7.10 12.15
C PHE A 103 7.78 7.08 10.90
N ALA A 104 7.63 5.91 10.32
CA ALA A 104 6.65 5.67 9.28
C ALA A 104 5.93 4.34 9.48
N GLY A 105 4.73 4.26 8.92
CA GLY A 105 3.94 3.04 8.82
C GLY A 105 3.13 3.02 7.53
N GLY A 106 2.35 1.98 7.35
CA GLY A 106 1.50 1.79 6.17
C GLY A 106 1.86 0.53 5.39
N PRO A 107 1.07 0.18 4.35
CA PRO A 107 1.20 -1.09 3.64
C PRO A 107 2.56 -1.28 2.94
N VAL A 108 3.17 -0.20 2.48
CA VAL A 108 4.49 -0.23 1.83
C VAL A 108 5.58 -0.57 2.83
N ILE A 109 5.61 0.15 3.95
CA ILE A 109 6.56 -0.08 5.05
C ILE A 109 6.39 -1.49 5.62
N THR A 110 5.15 -1.94 5.79
CA THR A 110 4.83 -3.29 6.28
C THR A 110 5.37 -4.37 5.36
N SER A 111 5.36 -4.17 4.03
CA SER A 111 5.81 -5.19 3.07
C SER A 111 7.33 -5.25 2.89
N ASN A 112 7.99 -4.10 2.76
CA ASN A 112 9.43 -3.95 2.66
C ASN A 112 9.90 -2.61 3.23
N PRO A 113 10.37 -2.55 4.48
CA PRO A 113 10.85 -1.32 5.11
C PRO A 113 12.23 -0.86 4.61
N GLU A 114 13.01 -1.73 3.97
CA GLU A 114 14.44 -1.53 3.73
C GLU A 114 14.80 -0.36 2.79
N PRO A 115 14.08 -0.07 1.71
CA PRO A 115 14.32 1.12 0.90
C PRO A 115 14.21 2.44 1.67
N TYR A 116 13.49 2.42 2.80
CA TYR A 116 13.19 3.58 3.66
C TYR A 116 14.04 3.60 4.95
N ALA A 117 14.76 2.52 5.22
CA ALA A 117 15.42 2.24 6.50
C ALA A 117 16.40 3.34 6.94
N LEU A 118 17.12 3.99 6.02
CA LEU A 118 18.08 5.03 6.35
C LEU A 118 17.44 6.40 6.65
N TRP A 119 16.15 6.57 6.35
CA TRP A 119 15.43 7.82 6.58
C TRP A 119 14.67 7.87 7.90
N PHE A 120 14.34 6.72 8.51
CA PHE A 120 13.51 6.67 9.71
C PHE A 120 14.26 6.14 10.94
N ASP A 121 13.95 6.71 12.09
CA ASP A 121 14.43 6.24 13.39
C ASP A 121 13.68 4.95 13.80
N ALA A 122 12.39 4.84 13.45
CA ALA A 122 11.56 3.66 13.68
C ALA A 122 10.58 3.42 12.53
N LEU A 123 10.25 2.16 12.24
CA LEU A 123 9.24 1.77 11.26
C LEU A 123 8.21 0.84 11.90
N PHE A 124 6.92 1.12 11.66
CA PHE A 124 5.82 0.42 12.32
C PHE A 124 5.16 -0.57 11.36
N ILE A 125 5.09 -1.83 11.76
CA ILE A 125 4.74 -2.97 10.92
C ILE A 125 3.34 -3.48 11.28
N GLY A 126 2.42 -3.40 10.33
CA GLY A 126 1.04 -3.89 10.48
C GLY A 126 0.03 -2.79 10.83
N ASP A 127 -1.01 -3.16 11.56
CA ASP A 127 -2.13 -2.28 11.93
C ASP A 127 -1.72 -1.30 13.04
N GLY A 128 -1.97 -0.02 12.83
CA GLY A 128 -1.57 1.04 13.76
C GLY A 128 -2.54 1.26 14.92
N GLU A 129 -3.76 0.72 14.87
CA GLU A 129 -4.83 1.02 15.83
C GLU A 129 -4.47 0.64 17.27
N THR A 130 -3.79 -0.49 17.45
CA THR A 130 -3.31 -0.94 18.77
C THR A 130 -1.86 -0.53 19.02
N LEU A 131 -1.07 -0.42 17.95
CA LEU A 131 0.34 -0.09 18.03
C LEU A 131 0.58 1.35 18.51
N PHE A 132 -0.12 2.33 17.92
CA PHE A 132 0.12 3.74 18.24
C PHE A 132 -0.15 4.09 19.72
N PRO A 133 -1.26 3.67 20.35
CA PRO A 133 -1.47 3.92 21.78
C PRO A 133 -0.38 3.29 22.66
N GLU A 134 0.13 2.10 22.32
CA GLU A 134 1.22 1.45 23.05
C GLU A 134 2.53 2.22 22.91
N VAL A 135 2.88 2.69 21.71
CA VAL A 135 4.07 3.52 21.46
C VAL A 135 3.96 4.84 22.21
N MET A 136 2.80 5.51 22.20
CA MET A 136 2.62 6.77 22.90
C MET A 136 2.71 6.60 24.41
N ARG A 137 2.09 5.56 24.97
CA ARG A 137 2.21 5.23 26.38
C ARG A 137 3.67 4.94 26.75
N PHE A 138 4.36 4.08 25.98
CA PHE A 138 5.77 3.76 26.23
C PHE A 138 6.65 5.02 26.19
N THR A 139 6.43 5.89 25.19
CA THR A 139 7.18 7.16 25.07
C THR A 139 6.93 8.07 26.27
N HIS A 140 5.67 8.21 26.70
CA HIS A 140 5.29 9.01 27.84
C HIS A 140 5.96 8.49 29.15
N ASP A 141 5.93 7.17 29.36
CA ASP A 141 6.50 6.54 30.56
C ASP A 141 8.04 6.56 30.59
N HIS A 142 8.69 6.74 29.42
CA HIS A 142 10.15 6.72 29.27
C HIS A 142 10.73 8.02 28.67
N THR A 143 10.08 9.16 28.91
CA THR A 143 10.48 10.46 28.36
C THR A 143 11.92 10.81 28.70
N THR A 144 12.35 10.62 29.94
CA THR A 144 13.74 10.87 30.38
C THR A 144 14.74 10.05 29.56
N LEU A 145 14.50 8.75 29.38
CA LEU A 145 15.39 7.89 28.59
C LEU A 145 15.45 8.34 27.11
N LYS A 146 14.30 8.75 26.56
CA LYS A 146 14.22 9.28 25.18
C LYS A 146 15.09 10.55 25.03
N GLU A 147 15.03 11.46 26.00
CA GLU A 147 15.78 12.71 25.98
C GLU A 147 17.28 12.50 26.18
N GLU A 148 17.66 11.63 27.12
CA GLU A 148 19.04 11.37 27.47
C GLU A 148 19.75 10.42 26.49
N ASN A 149 19.03 9.40 25.98
CA ASN A 149 19.60 8.37 25.11
C ASN A 149 18.56 7.81 24.13
N ALA A 150 18.25 8.57 23.09
CA ALA A 150 17.29 8.15 22.07
C ALA A 150 17.59 6.78 21.41
N PRO A 151 18.85 6.40 21.11
CA PRO A 151 19.15 5.06 20.61
C PRO A 151 18.79 3.94 21.59
N GLN A 152 19.05 4.09 22.88
CA GLN A 152 18.68 3.10 23.89
C GLN A 152 17.15 3.05 24.07
N PHE A 153 16.49 4.21 24.07
CA PHE A 153 15.03 4.29 24.09
C PHE A 153 14.38 3.52 22.93
N LEU A 154 14.88 3.71 21.70
CA LEU A 154 14.35 3.03 20.52
C LEU A 154 14.50 1.49 20.61
N ARG A 155 15.63 1.02 21.12
CA ARG A 155 15.83 -0.43 21.36
C ARG A 155 14.89 -0.97 22.43
N ALA A 156 14.73 -0.24 23.52
CA ALA A 156 13.77 -0.60 24.57
C ALA A 156 12.33 -0.59 24.03
N LEU A 157 11.97 0.37 23.18
CA LEU A 157 10.67 0.41 22.51
C LEU A 157 10.45 -0.86 21.66
N ALA A 158 11.43 -1.25 20.83
CA ALA A 158 11.32 -2.45 19.98
C ALA A 158 11.22 -3.77 20.78
N GLN A 159 11.81 -3.83 21.98
CA GLN A 159 11.70 -4.98 22.87
C GLN A 159 10.32 -5.12 23.53
N ASN A 160 9.66 -3.99 23.81
CA ASN A 160 8.46 -3.95 24.63
C ASN A 160 7.19 -3.77 23.81
N VAL A 161 7.29 -3.29 22.56
CA VAL A 161 6.15 -3.03 21.68
C VAL A 161 6.29 -3.83 20.38
N GLU A 162 5.47 -4.85 20.22
CA GLU A 162 5.43 -5.67 19.01
C GLU A 162 5.08 -4.82 17.78
N GLY A 163 5.71 -5.09 16.64
CA GLY A 163 5.51 -4.37 15.39
C GLY A 163 6.42 -3.15 15.21
N VAL A 164 7.33 -2.90 16.15
CA VAL A 164 8.32 -1.82 16.02
C VAL A 164 9.62 -2.37 15.44
N TYR A 165 10.01 -1.87 14.27
CA TYR A 165 11.28 -2.15 13.60
C TYR A 165 12.21 -0.94 13.73
N ILE A 166 13.41 -1.13 14.29
CA ILE A 166 14.43 -0.09 14.42
C ILE A 166 15.55 -0.38 13.42
N PRO A 167 15.58 0.29 12.25
CA PRO A 167 16.49 -0.09 11.16
C PRO A 167 17.98 -0.08 11.54
N SER A 168 18.40 0.83 12.43
CA SER A 168 19.78 0.94 12.88
C SER A 168 20.25 -0.23 13.76
N ALA A 169 19.32 -1.06 14.26
CA ALA A 169 19.63 -2.22 15.11
C ALA A 169 19.75 -3.54 14.30
N TYR A 170 19.70 -3.46 12.96
CA TYR A 170 19.85 -4.63 12.07
C TYR A 170 20.97 -4.36 11.06
N THR A 171 22.07 -5.11 11.20
CA THR A 171 23.21 -5.04 10.30
C THR A 171 22.99 -5.97 9.10
N HIS A 172 23.09 -5.42 7.90
CA HIS A 172 23.01 -6.17 6.65
C HIS A 172 24.41 -6.50 6.15
N VAL A 173 24.73 -7.77 6.01
CA VAL A 173 26.03 -8.24 5.55
C VAL A 173 25.94 -8.64 4.09
N TYR A 174 26.76 -8.02 3.25
CA TYR A 174 26.76 -8.22 1.80
C TYR A 174 28.05 -8.88 1.28
N SER A 175 27.95 -9.52 0.12
CA SER A 175 29.08 -9.90 -0.71
C SER A 175 28.79 -9.48 -2.16
N GLY A 176 29.46 -8.45 -2.64
CA GLY A 176 29.12 -7.79 -3.90
C GLY A 176 27.67 -7.28 -3.85
N ASP A 177 26.85 -7.68 -4.83
CA ASP A 177 25.45 -7.29 -4.89
C ASP A 177 24.52 -8.14 -4.02
N THR A 178 24.99 -9.29 -3.51
CA THR A 178 24.18 -10.25 -2.76
C THR A 178 24.14 -9.94 -1.27
N LEU A 179 22.93 -9.88 -0.70
CA LEU A 179 22.72 -9.88 0.75
C LEU A 179 22.91 -11.29 1.29
N LEU A 180 23.89 -11.49 2.19
CA LEU A 180 24.22 -12.80 2.76
C LEU A 180 23.39 -13.13 4.00
N ARG A 181 23.19 -12.14 4.89
CA ARG A 181 22.44 -12.30 6.14
C ARG A 181 22.09 -10.95 6.74
N ILE A 182 21.11 -10.96 7.64
CA ILE A 182 20.70 -9.82 8.45
C ILE A 182 20.98 -10.19 9.91
N GLU A 183 21.77 -9.37 10.60
CA GLU A 183 22.18 -9.57 11.97
C GLU A 183 21.50 -8.54 12.89
N PRO A 184 20.46 -8.96 13.66
CA PRO A 184 19.87 -8.09 14.67
C PRO A 184 20.80 -7.92 15.88
N GLU A 185 20.80 -6.75 16.50
CA GLU A 185 21.40 -6.57 17.81
C GLU A 185 20.67 -7.45 18.87
N PRO A 186 21.37 -7.91 19.93
CA PRO A 186 20.73 -8.71 21.00
C PRO A 186 19.56 -8.01 21.70
N SER A 187 19.50 -6.69 21.58
CA SER A 187 18.49 -5.83 22.20
C SER A 187 17.22 -5.64 21.38
N VAL A 188 17.05 -6.33 20.25
CA VAL A 188 15.85 -6.22 19.41
C VAL A 188 15.37 -7.61 18.97
N PRO A 189 14.11 -7.78 18.56
CA PRO A 189 13.60 -9.06 18.05
C PRO A 189 14.37 -9.52 16.81
N VAL A 190 14.66 -10.83 16.71
CA VAL A 190 15.26 -11.42 15.49
C VAL A 190 14.34 -11.23 14.28
N ARG A 191 13.03 -11.33 14.49
CA ARG A 191 11.98 -11.06 13.48
C ARG A 191 10.91 -10.16 14.10
N VAL A 192 10.54 -9.11 13.39
CA VAL A 192 9.46 -8.21 13.79
C VAL A 192 8.15 -8.75 13.21
N HIS A 193 7.24 -9.10 14.09
CA HIS A 193 5.91 -9.57 13.72
C HIS A 193 4.98 -8.39 13.45
N LYS A 194 4.16 -8.50 12.40
CA LYS A 194 3.17 -7.46 12.12
C LYS A 194 2.12 -7.41 13.23
N ARG A 195 1.74 -6.21 13.62
CA ARG A 195 0.55 -5.99 14.46
C ARG A 195 -0.72 -6.25 13.67
N GLN A 196 -1.71 -6.75 14.38
CA GLN A 196 -3.01 -7.05 13.80
C GLN A 196 -4.12 -6.67 14.78
N THR A 197 -5.08 -5.89 14.28
CA THR A 197 -6.25 -5.45 15.04
C THR A 197 -7.40 -6.41 14.83
N ASP A 198 -8.07 -6.81 15.92
CA ASP A 198 -9.32 -7.55 15.86
C ASP A 198 -10.47 -6.57 15.59
N LEU A 199 -11.05 -6.64 14.38
CA LEU A 199 -12.15 -5.78 13.97
C LEU A 199 -13.51 -6.21 14.54
N GLN A 200 -13.58 -7.36 15.22
CA GLN A 200 -14.82 -7.84 15.86
C GLN A 200 -14.85 -7.60 17.38
N ALA A 201 -13.70 -7.30 18.00
CA ALA A 201 -13.57 -7.21 19.44
C ALA A 201 -14.34 -6.03 20.06
N SER A 202 -14.71 -5.00 19.29
CA SER A 202 -15.54 -3.89 19.78
C SER A 202 -16.28 -3.18 18.66
N SER A 203 -17.42 -2.57 18.99
CA SER A 203 -18.14 -1.66 18.08
C SER A 203 -17.34 -0.40 17.70
N GLN A 204 -16.26 -0.09 18.43
CA GLN A 204 -15.32 0.99 18.12
C GLN A 204 -14.23 0.57 17.10
N ALA A 205 -14.14 -0.74 16.80
CA ALA A 205 -13.18 -1.26 15.82
C ALA A 205 -13.55 -0.94 14.36
N ILE A 206 -14.76 -0.42 14.10
CA ILE A 206 -15.15 -0.05 12.75
C ILE A 206 -14.43 1.22 12.29
N VAL A 207 -13.79 1.12 11.14
CA VAL A 207 -13.02 2.23 10.56
C VAL A 207 -13.93 3.05 9.65
N THR A 208 -14.16 4.30 10.05
CA THR A 208 -14.97 5.28 9.31
C THR A 208 -14.26 6.61 9.19
N SER A 209 -14.71 7.44 8.24
CA SER A 209 -14.21 8.83 8.13
C SER A 209 -14.45 9.62 9.40
N PRO A 210 -13.43 10.08 10.13
CA PRO A 210 -13.61 10.94 11.29
C PRO A 210 -13.94 12.39 10.90
N VAL A 211 -13.65 12.77 9.65
CA VAL A 211 -13.84 14.12 9.10
C VAL A 211 -14.41 14.02 7.69
N LEU A 212 -15.38 14.87 7.37
CA LEU A 212 -15.90 15.08 6.01
C LEU A 212 -15.32 16.38 5.46
N HIS A 213 -14.86 16.35 4.23
CA HIS A 213 -14.32 17.52 3.55
C HIS A 213 -14.85 17.64 2.12
N SER A 214 -15.20 18.86 1.70
CA SER A 214 -15.80 19.12 0.40
C SER A 214 -14.80 19.09 -0.75
N ASP A 215 -13.56 19.48 -0.49
CA ASP A 215 -12.50 19.59 -1.49
C ASP A 215 -11.60 18.35 -1.47
N THR A 216 -12.18 17.19 -1.83
CA THR A 216 -11.47 15.91 -1.92
C THR A 216 -11.97 15.10 -3.08
N VAL A 217 -11.21 14.05 -3.48
CA VAL A 217 -11.65 13.05 -4.46
C VAL A 217 -12.97 12.40 -4.04
N PHE A 218 -13.17 12.22 -2.72
CA PHE A 218 -14.40 11.71 -2.11
C PHE A 218 -15.20 12.84 -1.44
N SER A 219 -15.45 13.93 -2.18
CA SER A 219 -16.14 15.13 -1.69
C SER A 219 -17.38 14.81 -0.84
N ASN A 220 -17.31 15.18 0.47
CA ASN A 220 -18.37 14.94 1.44
C ASN A 220 -18.85 13.48 1.52
N THR A 221 -17.97 12.50 1.23
CA THR A 221 -18.29 11.08 1.29
C THR A 221 -17.85 10.49 2.62
N PHE A 222 -18.80 9.85 3.32
CA PHE A 222 -18.48 9.09 4.53
C PHE A 222 -17.97 7.71 4.15
N LEU A 223 -16.70 7.47 4.39
CA LEU A 223 -16.03 6.22 4.06
C LEU A 223 -16.22 5.21 5.20
N ILE A 224 -16.48 3.95 4.84
CA ILE A 224 -16.68 2.83 5.78
C ILE A 224 -15.82 1.66 5.30
N GLU A 225 -14.93 1.15 6.16
CA GLU A 225 -14.17 -0.07 5.88
C GLU A 225 -15.06 -1.29 6.14
N VAL A 226 -15.46 -1.98 5.09
CA VAL A 226 -16.32 -3.17 5.14
C VAL A 226 -15.50 -4.44 5.35
N MET A 227 -14.32 -4.52 4.73
CA MET A 227 -13.44 -5.68 4.81
C MET A 227 -11.98 -5.26 4.74
N ARG A 228 -11.14 -5.90 5.53
CA ARG A 228 -9.68 -5.77 5.52
C ARG A 228 -9.02 -7.09 5.14
N GLY A 229 -8.06 -7.05 4.20
CA GLY A 229 -7.43 -8.24 3.64
C GLY A 229 -8.32 -8.96 2.63
N CYS A 230 -7.79 -10.04 2.02
CA CYS A 230 -8.47 -10.82 1.00
C CYS A 230 -8.06 -12.30 1.09
N ALA A 231 -9.03 -13.21 1.19
CA ALA A 231 -8.80 -14.65 1.33
C ALA A 231 -8.46 -15.36 0.00
N HIS A 232 -8.57 -14.68 -1.15
CA HIS A 232 -8.39 -15.34 -2.47
C HIS A 232 -6.93 -15.66 -2.84
N ARG A 233 -5.96 -15.12 -2.12
CA ARG A 233 -4.53 -15.45 -2.25
C ARG A 233 -4.00 -15.34 -3.68
N CYS A 234 -4.38 -14.28 -4.42
CA CYS A 234 -3.76 -13.99 -5.71
C CYS A 234 -2.25 -13.77 -5.51
N ARG A 235 -1.40 -14.49 -6.26
CA ARG A 235 0.05 -14.62 -6.02
C ARG A 235 0.85 -13.32 -6.10
N PHE A 236 0.29 -12.27 -6.67
CA PHE A 236 0.92 -10.95 -6.81
C PHE A 236 0.43 -9.92 -5.78
N CYS A 237 -0.63 -10.23 -5.01
CA CYS A 237 -1.42 -9.23 -4.30
C CYS A 237 -1.01 -9.07 -2.83
N LEU A 238 -0.57 -7.88 -2.43
CA LEU A 238 -0.23 -7.57 -1.03
C LEU A 238 -1.41 -7.80 -0.07
N ALA A 239 -2.63 -7.37 -0.44
CA ALA A 239 -3.80 -7.52 0.41
C ALA A 239 -4.12 -8.98 0.74
N SER A 240 -3.66 -9.93 -0.11
CA SER A 240 -3.83 -11.36 0.09
C SER A 240 -2.73 -12.02 0.93
N TYR A 241 -1.69 -11.29 1.34
CA TYR A 241 -0.59 -11.87 2.14
C TYR A 241 -0.18 -10.98 3.31
N SER A 242 0.06 -9.70 3.09
CA SER A 242 0.50 -8.79 4.17
C SER A 242 -0.63 -8.44 5.16
N VAL A 243 -1.90 -8.53 4.72
CA VAL A 243 -3.07 -8.11 5.51
C VAL A 243 -3.94 -9.29 6.00
N LEU A 244 -3.48 -10.54 5.76
CA LEU A 244 -4.19 -11.74 6.27
C LEU A 244 -4.18 -11.80 7.80
N PRO A 245 -5.21 -12.43 8.39
CA PRO A 245 -6.41 -13.00 7.78
C PRO A 245 -7.38 -11.94 7.25
N ALA A 246 -8.19 -12.31 6.25
CA ALA A 246 -9.30 -11.47 5.82
C ALA A 246 -10.33 -11.36 6.95
N ARG A 247 -10.75 -10.14 7.27
CA ARG A 247 -11.63 -9.84 8.41
C ARG A 247 -12.45 -8.60 8.16
N GLY A 248 -13.61 -8.52 8.80
CA GLY A 248 -14.48 -7.36 8.77
C GLY A 248 -15.19 -7.16 10.12
N PRO A 249 -15.75 -5.98 10.35
CA PRO A 249 -16.60 -5.71 11.51
C PRO A 249 -17.89 -6.53 11.46
N SER A 250 -18.62 -6.61 12.57
CA SER A 250 -19.96 -7.23 12.57
C SER A 250 -20.95 -6.43 11.72
N ILE A 251 -22.03 -7.09 11.27
CA ILE A 251 -23.07 -6.41 10.50
C ILE A 251 -23.73 -5.28 11.29
N GLU A 252 -23.93 -5.45 12.59
CA GLU A 252 -24.51 -4.43 13.48
C GLU A 252 -23.62 -3.19 13.51
N SER A 253 -22.29 -3.37 13.57
CA SER A 253 -21.32 -2.27 13.50
C SER A 253 -21.36 -1.57 12.14
N LEU A 254 -21.48 -2.33 11.04
CA LEU A 254 -21.62 -1.75 9.70
C LEU A 254 -22.91 -0.95 9.55
N LEU A 255 -24.03 -1.47 10.00
CA LEU A 255 -25.32 -0.78 9.94
C LEU A 255 -25.30 0.50 10.81
N THR A 256 -24.69 0.44 12.00
CA THR A 256 -24.48 1.60 12.86
C THR A 256 -23.61 2.66 12.18
N ALA A 257 -22.53 2.24 11.48
CA ALA A 257 -21.67 3.15 10.74
C ALA A 257 -22.41 3.82 9.57
N VAL A 258 -23.23 3.06 8.83
CA VAL A 258 -24.09 3.62 7.78
C VAL A 258 -25.06 4.64 8.35
N GLN A 259 -25.75 4.33 9.47
CA GLN A 259 -26.66 5.25 10.15
C GLN A 259 -25.95 6.54 10.59
N THR A 260 -24.76 6.39 11.19
CA THR A 260 -23.95 7.55 11.59
C THR A 260 -23.56 8.39 10.38
N GLY A 261 -23.10 7.77 9.30
CA GLY A 261 -22.75 8.47 8.06
C GLY A 261 -23.92 9.25 7.47
N LEU A 262 -25.11 8.65 7.46
CA LEU A 262 -26.36 9.27 6.94
C LEU A 262 -26.86 10.46 7.76
N GLN A 263 -26.42 10.61 9.02
CA GLN A 263 -26.69 11.83 9.81
C GLN A 263 -25.89 13.03 9.32
N HIS A 264 -24.77 12.81 8.63
CA HIS A 264 -23.86 13.86 8.20
C HIS A 264 -23.88 14.10 6.68
N THR A 265 -24.13 13.06 5.88
CA THR A 265 -24.09 13.14 4.41
C THR A 265 -24.97 12.06 3.78
N ARG A 266 -25.36 12.29 2.51
CA ARG A 266 -26.01 11.26 1.67
C ARG A 266 -25.04 10.45 0.84
N LYS A 267 -23.71 10.70 0.96
CA LYS A 267 -22.68 10.02 0.19
C LYS A 267 -21.93 9.03 1.06
N LEU A 268 -22.01 7.76 0.73
CA LEU A 268 -21.32 6.66 1.41
C LEU A 268 -20.30 6.02 0.48
N GLY A 269 -19.10 5.76 0.99
CA GLY A 269 -18.04 5.03 0.29
C GLY A 269 -17.73 3.72 1.02
N LEU A 270 -18.00 2.58 0.37
CA LEU A 270 -17.72 1.26 0.92
C LEU A 270 -16.31 0.84 0.48
N LEU A 271 -15.40 0.71 1.44
CA LEU A 271 -14.00 0.40 1.21
C LEU A 271 -13.63 -1.02 1.69
N GLY A 272 -12.67 -1.61 1.02
CA GLY A 272 -12.10 -2.91 1.36
C GLY A 272 -11.46 -3.57 0.15
N ALA A 273 -10.59 -4.53 0.40
CA ALA A 273 -9.97 -5.31 -0.67
C ALA A 273 -11.02 -6.12 -1.46
N LEU A 274 -12.08 -6.55 -0.79
CA LEU A 274 -13.19 -7.31 -1.38
C LEU A 274 -14.44 -7.21 -0.49
N ILE A 275 -15.20 -6.13 -0.63
CA ILE A 275 -16.35 -5.83 0.24
C ILE A 275 -17.48 -6.86 0.13
N ALA A 276 -17.69 -7.45 -1.06
CA ALA A 276 -18.75 -8.42 -1.30
C ALA A 276 -18.47 -9.83 -0.71
N ASP A 277 -17.28 -10.06 -0.15
CA ASP A 277 -16.95 -11.28 0.61
C ASP A 277 -17.34 -11.18 2.10
N HIS A 278 -17.83 -10.02 2.55
CA HIS A 278 -18.36 -9.93 3.90
C HIS A 278 -19.54 -10.93 4.06
N PRO A 279 -19.54 -11.81 5.09
CA PRO A 279 -20.54 -12.87 5.22
C PRO A 279 -21.99 -12.38 5.13
N GLU A 280 -22.25 -11.19 5.65
CA GLU A 280 -23.57 -10.58 5.69
C GLU A 280 -23.71 -9.38 4.73
N PHE A 281 -22.97 -9.38 3.62
CA PHE A 281 -23.02 -8.29 2.63
C PHE A 281 -24.44 -8.12 2.04
N ASP A 282 -25.17 -9.22 1.87
CA ASP A 282 -26.57 -9.18 1.38
C ASP A 282 -27.49 -8.42 2.36
N THR A 283 -27.27 -8.52 3.67
CA THR A 283 -28.00 -7.78 4.72
C THR A 283 -27.68 -6.28 4.64
N LEU A 284 -26.41 -5.94 4.42
CA LEU A 284 -26.01 -4.54 4.19
C LEU A 284 -26.67 -3.97 2.93
N CYS A 285 -26.73 -4.74 1.83
CA CYS A 285 -27.43 -4.35 0.60
C CYS A 285 -28.91 -4.11 0.84
N ASP A 286 -29.60 -5.01 1.56
CA ASP A 286 -31.03 -4.88 1.89
C ASP A 286 -31.31 -3.62 2.74
N TYR A 287 -30.38 -3.25 3.62
CA TYR A 287 -30.49 -2.02 4.39
C TYR A 287 -30.31 -0.76 3.51
N LEU A 288 -29.27 -0.77 2.65
CA LEU A 288 -28.95 0.36 1.77
C LEU A 288 -30.04 0.61 0.72
N LEU A 289 -30.67 -0.45 0.21
CA LEU A 289 -31.80 -0.34 -0.75
C LEU A 289 -33.05 0.33 -0.14
N LYS A 290 -33.17 0.40 1.17
CA LYS A 290 -34.29 1.07 1.88
C LYS A 290 -33.98 2.54 2.19
N GLN A 291 -32.78 3.03 1.89
CA GLN A 291 -32.40 4.43 2.14
C GLN A 291 -32.70 5.30 0.95
N ASP A 292 -33.52 6.34 1.13
CA ASP A 292 -33.82 7.29 0.06
C ASP A 292 -32.65 8.25 -0.17
N ASP A 293 -32.47 8.68 -1.43
CA ASP A 293 -31.50 9.72 -1.86
C ASP A 293 -30.04 9.44 -1.47
N VAL A 294 -29.67 8.17 -1.28
CA VAL A 294 -28.29 7.79 -0.95
C VAL A 294 -27.44 7.71 -2.22
N ILE A 295 -26.20 8.19 -2.13
CA ILE A 295 -25.16 7.98 -3.14
C ILE A 295 -24.16 6.99 -2.57
N ILE A 296 -23.96 5.87 -3.26
CA ILE A 296 -23.05 4.80 -2.81
C ILE A 296 -21.92 4.66 -3.82
N SER A 297 -20.70 4.64 -3.34
CA SER A 297 -19.51 4.31 -4.12
C SER A 297 -18.80 3.11 -3.52
N SER A 298 -18.17 2.29 -4.38
CA SER A 298 -17.40 1.13 -3.96
C SER A 298 -16.05 1.07 -4.64
N ALA A 299 -15.11 0.38 -4.00
CA ALA A 299 -13.87 -0.08 -4.63
C ALA A 299 -14.16 -1.15 -5.70
N SER A 300 -13.11 -1.79 -6.22
CA SER A 300 -13.25 -2.91 -7.18
C SER A 300 -13.92 -4.13 -6.52
N LEU A 301 -14.71 -4.83 -7.33
CA LEU A 301 -15.42 -6.06 -6.96
C LEU A 301 -14.81 -7.26 -7.73
N ARG A 302 -15.14 -8.46 -7.32
CA ARG A 302 -14.87 -9.65 -8.13
C ARG A 302 -16.05 -9.91 -9.07
N ALA A 303 -15.77 -10.42 -10.27
CA ALA A 303 -16.81 -10.71 -11.25
C ALA A 303 -17.80 -11.78 -10.74
N ASP A 304 -17.33 -12.80 -10.04
CA ASP A 304 -18.13 -13.88 -9.47
C ASP A 304 -18.98 -13.48 -8.24
N THR A 305 -18.73 -12.30 -7.67
CA THR A 305 -19.55 -11.75 -6.56
C THR A 305 -20.60 -10.75 -7.02
N LEU A 306 -20.65 -10.41 -8.31
CA LEU A 306 -21.64 -9.48 -8.87
C LEU A 306 -23.00 -10.15 -9.06
N LYS A 307 -23.74 -10.29 -7.96
CA LYS A 307 -25.13 -10.75 -7.95
C LYS A 307 -26.08 -9.61 -8.33
N PRO A 308 -27.31 -9.91 -8.82
CA PRO A 308 -28.32 -8.87 -9.14
C PRO A 308 -28.53 -7.86 -7.99
N LYS A 309 -28.70 -8.34 -6.74
CA LYS A 309 -28.87 -7.50 -5.54
C LYS A 309 -27.71 -6.53 -5.34
N THR A 310 -26.47 -7.01 -5.46
CA THR A 310 -25.26 -6.19 -5.37
C THR A 310 -25.30 -5.03 -6.39
N VAL A 311 -25.58 -5.35 -7.65
CA VAL A 311 -25.64 -4.34 -8.72
C VAL A 311 -26.81 -3.37 -8.50
N GLN A 312 -27.99 -3.87 -8.10
CA GLN A 312 -29.15 -3.03 -7.77
C GLN A 312 -28.86 -2.04 -6.66
N THR A 313 -28.12 -2.46 -5.61
CA THR A 313 -27.70 -1.57 -4.52
C THR A 313 -26.84 -0.43 -5.03
N PHE A 314 -25.86 -0.70 -5.89
CA PHE A 314 -25.01 0.35 -6.45
C PHE A 314 -25.74 1.20 -7.51
N ALA A 315 -26.65 0.63 -8.27
CA ALA A 315 -27.52 1.37 -9.18
C ALA A 315 -28.48 2.31 -8.43
N HIS A 316 -29.10 1.83 -7.35
CA HIS A 316 -29.90 2.63 -6.43
C HIS A 316 -29.06 3.77 -5.82
N GLY A 317 -27.82 3.49 -5.41
CA GLY A 317 -26.84 4.45 -4.95
C GLY A 317 -26.21 5.31 -6.05
N GLN A 318 -26.80 5.37 -7.26
CA GLN A 318 -26.41 6.23 -8.40
C GLN A 318 -24.97 5.99 -8.92
N GLN A 319 -24.36 4.84 -8.63
CA GLN A 319 -23.03 4.50 -9.15
C GLN A 319 -23.12 4.24 -10.66
N LYS A 320 -22.41 5.06 -11.45
CA LYS A 320 -22.50 5.04 -12.92
C LYS A 320 -21.66 3.95 -13.57
N GLN A 321 -20.63 3.46 -12.89
CA GLN A 321 -19.69 2.47 -13.39
C GLN A 321 -19.25 1.56 -12.24
N LEU A 322 -19.33 0.25 -12.43
CA LEU A 322 -18.69 -0.73 -11.55
C LEU A 322 -17.28 -1.06 -12.05
N THR A 323 -16.45 -1.53 -11.15
CA THR A 323 -15.07 -1.95 -11.48
C THR A 323 -14.87 -3.40 -11.05
N ILE A 324 -14.34 -4.24 -11.95
CA ILE A 324 -13.93 -5.60 -11.67
C ILE A 324 -12.47 -5.83 -12.05
N ALA A 325 -11.77 -6.65 -11.27
CA ALA A 325 -10.38 -6.99 -11.52
C ALA A 325 -10.28 -8.39 -12.15
N VAL A 326 -9.99 -8.48 -13.44
CA VAL A 326 -9.84 -9.74 -14.18
C VAL A 326 -8.39 -10.14 -14.38
N GLU A 327 -7.48 -9.18 -14.41
CA GLU A 327 -6.03 -9.23 -14.61
C GLU A 327 -5.63 -9.72 -16.00
N SER A 328 -6.19 -10.81 -16.51
CA SER A 328 -5.88 -11.39 -17.83
C SER A 328 -7.12 -11.93 -18.53
N GLY A 329 -7.13 -11.86 -19.86
CA GLY A 329 -8.10 -12.54 -20.74
C GLY A 329 -7.90 -14.05 -20.81
N SER A 330 -6.68 -14.53 -20.55
CA SER A 330 -6.34 -15.96 -20.61
C SER A 330 -6.81 -16.70 -19.36
N PRO A 331 -7.67 -17.72 -19.47
CA PRO A 331 -8.04 -18.58 -18.34
C PRO A 331 -6.84 -19.27 -17.69
N TRP A 332 -5.85 -19.68 -18.50
CA TRP A 332 -4.63 -20.29 -18.00
C TRP A 332 -3.85 -19.30 -17.11
N LEU A 333 -3.65 -18.06 -17.58
CA LEU A 333 -2.90 -17.06 -16.83
C LEU A 333 -3.64 -16.63 -15.56
N ARG A 334 -4.98 -16.56 -15.58
CA ARG A 334 -5.79 -16.35 -14.36
C ARG A 334 -5.56 -17.45 -13.32
N ARG A 335 -5.47 -18.73 -13.73
CA ARG A 335 -5.09 -19.83 -12.82
C ARG A 335 -3.64 -19.70 -12.34
N ARG A 336 -2.71 -19.32 -13.23
CA ARG A 336 -1.30 -19.11 -12.87
C ARG A 336 -1.11 -18.06 -11.77
N ILE A 337 -1.91 -17.01 -11.77
CA ILE A 337 -1.88 -15.97 -10.73
C ILE A 337 -2.82 -16.25 -9.56
N ASN A 338 -3.43 -17.41 -9.47
CA ASN A 338 -4.43 -17.81 -8.46
C ASN A 338 -5.68 -16.90 -8.41
N LYS A 339 -6.10 -16.37 -9.57
CA LYS A 339 -7.30 -15.51 -9.63
C LYS A 339 -8.61 -16.30 -9.63
N HIS A 340 -8.61 -17.51 -10.17
CA HIS A 340 -9.76 -18.43 -10.22
C HIS A 340 -11.08 -17.79 -10.67
N LEU A 341 -11.03 -16.96 -11.72
CA LEU A 341 -12.20 -16.40 -12.39
C LEU A 341 -12.42 -17.12 -13.71
N SER A 342 -13.58 -17.68 -13.94
CA SER A 342 -13.95 -18.23 -15.24
C SER A 342 -14.30 -17.12 -16.23
N GLN A 343 -14.27 -17.42 -17.52
CA GLN A 343 -14.70 -16.47 -18.54
C GLN A 343 -16.20 -16.22 -18.46
N GLU A 344 -16.96 -17.27 -18.19
CA GLU A 344 -18.41 -17.22 -18.03
C GLU A 344 -18.80 -16.26 -16.89
N ALA A 345 -18.11 -16.32 -15.74
CA ALA A 345 -18.36 -15.41 -14.63
C ALA A 345 -18.10 -13.95 -15.00
N ILE A 346 -17.08 -13.68 -15.82
CA ILE A 346 -16.77 -12.32 -16.29
C ILE A 346 -17.87 -11.82 -17.27
N LEU A 347 -18.31 -12.67 -18.19
CA LEU A 347 -19.37 -12.35 -19.14
C LEU A 347 -20.70 -12.13 -18.41
N GLN A 348 -21.05 -13.01 -17.48
CA GLN A 348 -22.24 -12.89 -16.64
C GLN A 348 -22.22 -11.62 -15.78
N ALA A 349 -21.07 -11.21 -15.26
CA ALA A 349 -20.93 -9.96 -14.52
C ALA A 349 -21.30 -8.74 -15.37
N ALA A 350 -20.91 -8.71 -16.64
CA ALA A 350 -21.26 -7.63 -17.55
C ALA A 350 -22.76 -7.59 -17.85
N GLU A 351 -23.38 -8.75 -18.12
CA GLU A 351 -24.83 -8.86 -18.34
C GLU A 351 -25.60 -8.42 -17.08
N THR A 352 -25.21 -8.93 -15.91
CA THR A 352 -25.82 -8.58 -14.62
C THR A 352 -25.71 -7.08 -14.35
N THR A 353 -24.54 -6.48 -14.66
CA THR A 353 -24.29 -5.05 -14.50
C THR A 353 -25.28 -4.23 -15.34
N TYR A 354 -25.40 -4.55 -16.62
CA TYR A 354 -26.29 -3.82 -17.52
C TYR A 354 -27.77 -4.05 -17.19
N ALA A 355 -28.18 -5.31 -16.96
CA ALA A 355 -29.57 -5.68 -16.68
C ALA A 355 -30.11 -5.05 -15.39
N ASN A 356 -29.26 -4.71 -14.43
CA ASN A 356 -29.63 -4.10 -13.16
C ASN A 356 -29.32 -2.59 -13.07
N GLY A 357 -29.19 -1.90 -14.22
CA GLY A 357 -29.25 -0.45 -14.32
C GLY A 357 -27.92 0.31 -14.32
N VAL A 358 -26.76 -0.37 -14.14
CA VAL A 358 -25.44 0.27 -14.24
C VAL A 358 -24.97 0.21 -15.71
N LYS A 359 -24.58 1.37 -16.26
CA LYS A 359 -24.28 1.52 -17.70
C LYS A 359 -22.78 1.51 -18.03
N GLY A 360 -21.92 1.39 -17.04
CA GLY A 360 -20.46 1.33 -17.21
C GLY A 360 -19.84 0.16 -16.46
N LEU A 361 -18.88 -0.49 -17.09
CA LEU A 361 -18.06 -1.52 -16.46
C LEU A 361 -16.58 -1.26 -16.78
N LYS A 362 -15.79 -1.04 -15.74
CA LYS A 362 -14.34 -0.93 -15.84
C LYS A 362 -13.72 -2.26 -15.46
N LEU A 363 -12.80 -2.74 -16.29
CA LEU A 363 -11.98 -3.89 -15.98
C LEU A 363 -10.58 -3.43 -15.62
N TYR A 364 -9.97 -4.08 -14.63
CA TYR A 364 -8.54 -4.01 -14.42
C TYR A 364 -7.87 -5.21 -15.09
N GLY A 365 -6.81 -4.93 -15.85
CA GLY A 365 -5.94 -5.89 -16.49
C GLY A 365 -4.48 -5.62 -16.15
N MET A 366 -3.64 -6.60 -16.43
CA MET A 366 -2.21 -6.52 -16.16
C MET A 366 -1.42 -7.11 -17.33
N VAL A 367 -0.28 -6.53 -17.67
CA VAL A 367 0.69 -7.06 -18.63
C VAL A 367 2.03 -7.34 -17.95
N GLY A 368 2.78 -8.31 -18.47
CA GLY A 368 4.07 -8.70 -17.93
C GLY A 368 3.98 -9.64 -16.74
N LEU A 369 2.85 -10.30 -16.55
CA LEU A 369 2.70 -11.36 -15.54
C LEU A 369 3.71 -12.49 -15.79
N PRO A 370 4.17 -13.19 -14.73
CA PRO A 370 5.03 -14.36 -14.90
C PRO A 370 4.41 -15.38 -15.86
N ASP A 371 5.22 -15.88 -16.79
CA ASP A 371 4.85 -16.82 -17.86
C ASP A 371 3.86 -16.27 -18.90
N GLU A 372 3.63 -14.95 -18.95
CA GLU A 372 2.80 -14.30 -19.96
C GLU A 372 3.47 -14.32 -21.35
N THR A 373 2.74 -14.78 -22.35
CA THR A 373 3.13 -14.73 -23.78
C THR A 373 2.36 -13.61 -24.51
N PRO A 374 2.77 -13.23 -25.74
CA PRO A 374 2.01 -12.30 -26.57
C PRO A 374 0.56 -12.72 -26.80
N ASP A 375 0.28 -14.03 -26.94
CA ASP A 375 -1.09 -14.55 -27.11
C ASP A 375 -1.97 -14.31 -25.87
N HIS A 376 -1.38 -14.32 -24.69
CA HIS A 376 -2.10 -13.97 -23.46
C HIS A 376 -2.49 -12.49 -23.42
N VAL A 377 -1.64 -11.61 -23.98
CA VAL A 377 -1.97 -10.18 -24.14
C VAL A 377 -3.13 -10.01 -25.11
N ASP A 378 -3.10 -10.73 -26.24
CA ASP A 378 -4.17 -10.73 -27.23
C ASP A 378 -5.49 -11.27 -26.63
N ALA A 379 -5.44 -12.31 -25.80
CA ALA A 379 -6.61 -12.84 -25.12
C ALA A 379 -7.33 -11.79 -24.24
N LEU A 380 -6.60 -10.81 -23.68
CA LEU A 380 -7.22 -9.72 -22.93
C LEU A 380 -8.03 -8.78 -23.84
N ALA A 381 -7.51 -8.47 -25.04
CA ALA A 381 -8.24 -7.70 -26.04
C ALA A 381 -9.47 -8.48 -26.56
N ASP A 382 -9.33 -9.80 -26.79
CA ASP A 382 -10.42 -10.66 -27.25
C ASP A 382 -11.55 -10.77 -26.21
N LEU A 383 -11.20 -10.84 -24.91
CA LEU A 383 -12.19 -10.77 -23.83
C LEU A 383 -12.99 -9.45 -23.90
N MET A 384 -12.29 -8.32 -24.04
CA MET A 384 -12.95 -7.01 -24.13
C MET A 384 -13.87 -6.90 -25.38
N HIS A 385 -13.46 -7.46 -26.51
CA HIS A 385 -14.28 -7.51 -27.72
C HIS A 385 -15.51 -8.41 -27.55
N THR A 386 -15.35 -9.54 -26.87
CA THR A 386 -16.47 -10.46 -26.55
C THR A 386 -17.49 -9.77 -25.66
N LEU A 387 -17.03 -9.10 -24.60
CA LEU A 387 -17.88 -8.30 -23.72
C LEU A 387 -18.63 -7.19 -24.49
N HIS A 388 -17.93 -6.46 -25.37
CA HIS A 388 -18.54 -5.42 -26.18
C HIS A 388 -19.60 -5.97 -27.14
N LYS A 389 -19.35 -7.13 -27.74
CA LYS A 389 -20.32 -7.80 -28.64
C LYS A 389 -21.55 -8.29 -27.89
N GLN A 390 -21.38 -8.84 -26.69
CA GLN A 390 -22.44 -9.41 -25.88
C GLN A 390 -23.30 -8.35 -25.19
N THR A 391 -22.69 -7.25 -24.77
CA THR A 391 -23.36 -6.12 -24.10
C THR A 391 -22.98 -4.79 -24.76
N PRO A 392 -23.44 -4.52 -25.99
CA PRO A 392 -22.98 -3.36 -26.77
C PRO A 392 -23.41 -2.01 -26.18
N GLN A 393 -24.42 -1.98 -25.31
CA GLN A 393 -24.89 -0.77 -24.63
C GLN A 393 -24.09 -0.46 -23.36
N LEU A 394 -23.27 -1.39 -22.88
CA LEU A 394 -22.42 -1.20 -21.70
C LEU A 394 -21.13 -0.48 -22.08
N ARG A 395 -20.87 0.68 -21.48
CA ARG A 395 -19.61 1.39 -21.69
C ARG A 395 -18.48 0.62 -21.02
N LEU A 396 -17.54 0.13 -21.81
CA LEU A 396 -16.40 -0.64 -21.32
C LEU A 396 -15.14 0.23 -21.23
N THR A 397 -14.46 0.11 -20.11
CA THR A 397 -13.14 0.74 -19.85
C THR A 397 -12.16 -0.35 -19.43
N LEU A 398 -10.94 -0.34 -19.95
CA LEU A 398 -9.84 -1.19 -19.48
C LEU A 398 -8.76 -0.31 -18.86
N GLY A 399 -8.57 -0.43 -17.54
CA GLY A 399 -7.36 0.06 -16.87
C GLY A 399 -6.30 -1.06 -16.86
N CYS A 400 -5.11 -0.79 -17.38
CA CYS A 400 -4.07 -1.82 -17.49
C CYS A 400 -2.76 -1.34 -16.88
N SER A 401 -2.22 -2.11 -15.93
CA SER A 401 -0.92 -1.85 -15.31
C SER A 401 0.12 -2.87 -15.76
N SER A 402 1.42 -2.55 -15.62
CA SER A 402 2.43 -3.58 -15.71
C SER A 402 2.58 -4.31 -14.39
N PHE A 403 2.94 -5.60 -14.46
CA PHE A 403 3.25 -6.40 -13.28
C PHE A 403 4.42 -5.79 -12.50
N VAL A 404 4.21 -5.63 -11.20
CA VAL A 404 5.22 -5.21 -10.23
C VAL A 404 5.34 -6.31 -9.18
N PRO A 405 6.49 -7.01 -9.10
CA PRO A 405 6.71 -7.99 -8.04
C PRO A 405 6.74 -7.29 -6.68
N LYS A 406 5.92 -7.78 -5.75
CA LYS A 406 5.78 -7.19 -4.42
C LYS A 406 6.42 -8.11 -3.36
N ALA A 407 7.15 -7.51 -2.43
CA ALA A 407 7.68 -8.19 -1.27
C ALA A 407 6.57 -8.90 -0.49
N ALA A 408 6.89 -9.97 0.23
CA ALA A 408 5.98 -10.77 1.02
C ALA A 408 4.80 -11.39 0.24
N THR A 409 4.94 -11.56 -1.09
CA THR A 409 3.98 -12.30 -1.93
C THR A 409 4.65 -13.50 -2.59
N PRO A 410 3.90 -14.51 -3.06
CA PRO A 410 4.48 -15.62 -3.82
C PRO A 410 5.28 -15.21 -5.06
N PHE A 411 4.98 -14.05 -5.65
CA PHE A 411 5.70 -13.54 -6.82
C PHE A 411 6.86 -12.59 -6.49
N GLN A 412 7.27 -12.47 -5.24
CA GLN A 412 8.41 -11.66 -4.82
C GLN A 412 9.75 -12.07 -5.47
N TRP A 413 9.90 -13.34 -5.87
CA TRP A 413 11.08 -13.85 -6.58
C TRP A 413 11.06 -13.62 -8.09
N GLN A 414 9.90 -13.25 -8.66
CA GLN A 414 9.74 -13.09 -10.09
C GLN A 414 10.40 -11.80 -10.59
N ALA A 415 11.01 -11.87 -11.76
CA ALA A 415 11.51 -10.70 -12.46
C ALA A 415 10.35 -9.87 -13.04
N ARG A 416 10.53 -8.57 -13.07
CA ARG A 416 9.71 -7.70 -13.92
C ARG A 416 10.29 -7.69 -15.33
N LEU A 417 9.43 -7.69 -16.34
CA LEU A 417 9.89 -7.55 -17.73
C LEU A 417 10.50 -6.17 -17.98
N GLU A 418 11.36 -6.09 -18.99
CA GLU A 418 11.94 -4.84 -19.46
C GLU A 418 10.88 -3.80 -19.80
N THR A 419 11.17 -2.53 -19.49
CA THR A 419 10.22 -1.41 -19.71
C THR A 419 9.84 -1.26 -21.19
N SER A 420 10.75 -1.53 -22.11
CA SER A 420 10.52 -1.52 -23.56
C SER A 420 9.51 -2.58 -23.99
N GLU A 421 9.64 -3.79 -23.47
CA GLU A 421 8.73 -4.90 -23.76
C GLU A 421 7.32 -4.64 -23.19
N LEU A 422 7.23 -4.15 -21.96
CA LEU A 422 5.95 -3.78 -21.35
C LEU A 422 5.23 -2.68 -22.15
N LYS A 423 5.98 -1.67 -22.59
CA LYS A 423 5.43 -0.64 -23.48
C LYS A 423 4.91 -1.24 -24.78
N ARG A 424 5.67 -2.14 -25.41
CA ARG A 424 5.25 -2.83 -26.62
C ARG A 424 3.94 -3.59 -26.45
N ARG A 425 3.77 -4.33 -25.31
CA ARG A 425 2.53 -5.05 -24.99
C ARG A 425 1.34 -4.10 -24.75
N MET A 426 1.57 -2.99 -24.06
CA MET A 426 0.53 -1.97 -23.86
C MET A 426 0.12 -1.30 -25.19
N ASP A 427 1.09 -1.00 -26.06
CA ASP A 427 0.81 -0.44 -27.40
C ASP A 427 0.04 -1.46 -28.29
N GLN A 428 0.33 -2.76 -28.16
CA GLN A 428 -0.43 -3.84 -28.82
C GLN A 428 -1.89 -3.85 -28.36
N LEU A 429 -2.15 -3.82 -27.04
CA LEU A 429 -3.51 -3.73 -26.50
C LEU A 429 -4.23 -2.46 -26.98
N HIS A 430 -3.56 -1.31 -26.91
CA HIS A 430 -4.13 -0.03 -27.36
C HIS A 430 -4.62 -0.11 -28.81
N LYS A 431 -3.79 -0.65 -29.72
CA LYS A 431 -4.14 -0.80 -31.13
C LYS A 431 -5.37 -1.69 -31.33
N ARG A 432 -5.46 -2.80 -30.60
CA ARG A 432 -6.58 -3.75 -30.70
C ARG A 432 -7.88 -3.21 -30.14
N LEU A 433 -7.81 -2.40 -29.08
CA LEU A 433 -8.98 -1.87 -28.38
C LEU A 433 -9.53 -0.56 -28.99
N LYS A 434 -8.75 0.09 -29.84
CA LYS A 434 -9.06 1.41 -30.40
C LYS A 434 -10.47 1.47 -31.03
N GLY A 435 -11.25 2.49 -30.64
CA GLY A 435 -12.58 2.75 -31.17
C GLY A 435 -13.72 1.89 -30.58
N ARG A 436 -13.42 0.97 -29.66
CA ARG A 436 -14.42 0.07 -29.03
C ARG A 436 -14.41 0.09 -27.52
N VAL A 437 -13.24 0.25 -26.92
CA VAL A 437 -13.03 0.21 -25.48
C VAL A 437 -12.15 1.40 -25.09
N GLU A 438 -12.53 2.08 -24.03
CA GLU A 438 -11.71 3.13 -23.42
C GLU A 438 -10.52 2.48 -22.70
N PHE A 439 -9.28 2.88 -23.04
CA PHE A 439 -8.07 2.24 -22.55
C PHE A 439 -7.19 3.20 -21.74
N HIS A 440 -6.90 2.85 -20.50
CA HIS A 440 -6.07 3.62 -19.57
C HIS A 440 -4.87 2.81 -19.08
N PRO A 441 -3.74 2.86 -19.80
CA PRO A 441 -2.52 2.18 -19.37
C PRO A 441 -1.82 2.95 -18.24
N SER A 442 -1.16 2.24 -17.32
CA SER A 442 -0.17 2.83 -16.41
C SER A 442 1.11 3.21 -17.16
N SER A 443 2.03 3.88 -16.47
CA SER A 443 3.34 4.19 -17.02
C SER A 443 4.37 3.12 -16.62
N PRO A 444 4.88 2.29 -17.55
CA PRO A 444 5.90 1.30 -17.24
C PRO A 444 7.19 1.86 -16.63
N ARG A 445 7.46 3.15 -16.81
CA ARG A 445 8.61 3.83 -16.18
C ARG A 445 8.38 4.08 -14.69
N TRP A 446 7.18 4.48 -14.29
CA TRP A 446 6.83 4.63 -12.89
C TRP A 446 6.69 3.27 -12.21
N ASP A 447 6.14 2.27 -12.91
CA ASP A 447 6.04 0.89 -12.43
C ASP A 447 7.43 0.25 -12.22
N TYR A 448 8.47 0.70 -12.96
CA TYR A 448 9.86 0.30 -12.73
C TYR A 448 10.37 0.79 -11.37
N LEU A 449 10.10 2.06 -11.03
CA LEU A 449 10.47 2.60 -9.72
C LEU A 449 9.71 1.93 -8.58
N GLN A 450 8.44 1.61 -8.80
CA GLN A 450 7.69 0.81 -7.83
C GLN A 450 8.33 -0.56 -7.60
N ALA A 451 8.77 -1.24 -8.66
CA ALA A 451 9.44 -2.53 -8.53
C ALA A 451 10.79 -2.42 -7.79
N LEU A 452 11.56 -1.36 -8.08
CA LEU A 452 12.79 -1.07 -7.36
C LEU A 452 12.54 -0.87 -5.86
N LEU A 453 11.56 -0.05 -5.49
CA LEU A 453 11.18 0.20 -4.09
C LEU A 453 10.54 -1.03 -3.42
N SER A 454 9.81 -1.84 -4.17
CA SER A 454 9.21 -3.08 -3.63
C SER A 454 10.23 -4.17 -3.32
N ARG A 455 11.35 -4.24 -4.06
CA ARG A 455 12.33 -5.33 -3.96
C ARG A 455 13.73 -4.87 -3.54
N GLY A 456 13.99 -3.57 -3.48
CA GLY A 456 15.26 -3.00 -3.09
C GLY A 456 15.59 -3.19 -1.61
N ASP A 457 16.86 -3.06 -1.28
CA ASP A 457 17.35 -2.94 0.08
C ASP A 457 17.80 -1.50 0.39
N ARG A 458 18.32 -1.27 1.59
CA ARG A 458 18.76 0.07 2.04
C ARG A 458 19.84 0.72 1.18
N ARG A 459 20.54 -0.01 0.32
CA ARG A 459 21.55 0.52 -0.59
C ARG A 459 20.96 1.35 -1.74
N ILE A 460 19.65 1.22 -2.01
CA ILE A 460 19.01 2.09 -3.01
C ILE A 460 18.67 3.48 -2.47
N THR A 461 18.72 3.70 -1.15
CA THR A 461 18.38 5.00 -0.54
C THR A 461 19.20 6.16 -1.14
N PRO A 462 20.54 6.10 -1.27
CA PRO A 462 21.33 7.18 -1.91
C PRO A 462 20.97 7.42 -3.36
N LEU A 463 20.56 6.37 -4.08
CA LEU A 463 20.09 6.50 -5.46
C LEU A 463 18.80 7.32 -5.53
N LEU A 464 17.85 7.04 -4.61
CA LEU A 464 16.59 7.80 -4.52
C LEU A 464 16.84 9.25 -4.10
N GLU A 465 17.74 9.50 -3.14
CA GLU A 465 18.16 10.84 -2.74
C GLU A 465 18.75 11.64 -3.93
N CYS A 466 19.63 11.01 -4.70
CA CYS A 466 20.19 11.61 -5.91
C CYS A 466 19.09 11.89 -6.96
N MET A 467 18.15 10.98 -7.14
CA MET A 467 17.01 11.18 -8.04
C MET A 467 16.15 12.38 -7.62
N VAL A 468 15.86 12.55 -6.32
CA VAL A 468 15.09 13.69 -5.80
C VAL A 468 15.80 15.01 -6.14
N ARG A 469 17.11 15.09 -5.90
CA ARG A 469 17.93 16.25 -6.24
C ARG A 469 17.94 16.57 -7.75
N LEU A 470 17.75 15.57 -8.60
CA LEU A 470 17.61 15.72 -10.05
C LEU A 470 16.18 16.05 -10.50
N GLY A 471 15.20 16.14 -9.59
CA GLY A 471 13.80 16.46 -9.87
C GLY A 471 12.83 15.29 -9.85
N GLY A 472 13.23 14.11 -9.33
CA GLY A 472 12.35 13.01 -8.97
C GLY A 472 11.62 12.29 -10.12
N GLN A 473 12.08 12.46 -11.39
CA GLN A 473 11.43 11.83 -12.53
C GLN A 473 12.01 10.43 -12.81
N PRO A 474 11.20 9.47 -13.32
CA PRO A 474 11.69 8.11 -13.60
C PRO A 474 12.89 8.05 -14.54
N GLY A 475 13.02 9.02 -15.43
CA GLY A 475 14.17 9.13 -16.35
C GLY A 475 15.50 9.42 -15.65
N HIS A 476 15.45 9.97 -14.43
CA HIS A 476 16.64 10.34 -13.67
C HIS A 476 17.36 9.16 -13.00
N ILE A 477 16.71 7.98 -12.91
CA ILE A 477 17.30 6.83 -12.22
C ILE A 477 18.67 6.41 -12.80
N ARG A 478 18.79 6.34 -14.11
CA ARG A 478 20.05 5.96 -14.77
C ARG A 478 21.11 7.07 -14.65
N GLN A 479 20.68 8.32 -14.65
CA GLN A 479 21.57 9.47 -14.43
C GLN A 479 22.09 9.49 -12.98
N ALA A 480 21.20 9.29 -12.01
CA ALA A 480 21.55 9.22 -10.59
C ALA A 480 22.52 8.06 -10.31
N TRP A 481 22.24 6.86 -10.85
CA TRP A 481 23.10 5.71 -10.67
C TRP A 481 24.49 5.93 -11.27
N LYS A 482 24.59 6.47 -12.51
CA LYS A 482 25.87 6.81 -13.13
C LYS A 482 26.65 7.86 -12.35
N ALA A 483 25.97 8.87 -11.79
CA ALA A 483 26.62 9.88 -10.97
C ALA A 483 27.25 9.27 -9.71
N LEU A 484 26.53 8.37 -9.04
CA LEU A 484 27.04 7.67 -7.86
C LEU A 484 28.22 6.73 -8.21
N GLN A 485 28.15 6.01 -9.32
CA GLN A 485 29.28 5.18 -9.81
C GLN A 485 30.50 6.02 -10.14
N SER A 486 30.33 7.16 -10.83
CA SER A 486 31.43 8.08 -11.18
C SER A 486 32.09 8.71 -9.95
N ALA A 487 31.32 8.97 -8.90
CA ALA A 487 31.82 9.45 -7.62
C ALA A 487 32.46 8.34 -6.75
N GLN A 488 32.49 7.09 -7.25
CA GLN A 488 32.87 5.91 -6.46
C GLN A 488 32.16 5.87 -5.11
N TRP A 489 30.89 6.27 -5.13
CA TRP A 489 30.11 6.32 -3.92
C TRP A 489 29.95 4.91 -3.32
N GLN A 490 30.22 4.82 -2.04
CA GLN A 490 30.04 3.63 -1.24
C GLN A 490 29.28 4.03 0.02
N ASP A 491 28.61 3.10 0.66
CA ASP A 491 28.04 3.35 1.98
C ASP A 491 29.15 3.50 3.04
N THR A 492 28.77 3.68 4.31
CA THR A 492 29.72 3.83 5.43
C THR A 492 30.63 2.63 5.59
N ASP A 493 30.21 1.44 5.12
CA ASP A 493 30.93 0.18 5.19
C ASP A 493 31.70 -0.16 3.91
N GLY A 494 31.74 0.77 2.94
CA GLY A 494 32.43 0.60 1.67
C GLY A 494 31.68 -0.27 0.65
N ILE A 495 30.37 -0.48 0.81
CA ILE A 495 29.55 -1.37 -0.02
C ILE A 495 28.98 -0.59 -1.21
N PRO A 496 29.19 -1.04 -2.46
CA PRO A 496 28.70 -0.34 -3.65
C PRO A 496 27.19 -0.49 -3.79
N ILE A 497 26.55 0.50 -4.43
CA ILE A 497 25.15 0.40 -4.84
C ILE A 497 25.04 -0.52 -6.06
N PRO A 498 24.21 -1.59 -6.03
CA PRO A 498 23.95 -2.42 -7.19
C PRO A 498 23.31 -1.65 -8.34
N ASP A 499 23.44 -2.17 -9.57
CA ASP A 499 22.61 -1.67 -10.69
C ASP A 499 21.13 -1.83 -10.32
N PRO A 500 20.27 -0.82 -10.53
CA PRO A 500 18.84 -0.93 -10.28
C PRO A 500 18.17 -2.16 -10.90
N ASP A 501 18.66 -2.65 -12.04
CA ASP A 501 18.17 -3.87 -12.69
C ASP A 501 18.45 -5.14 -11.88
N TRP A 502 19.44 -5.13 -10.98
CA TRP A 502 19.68 -6.20 -10.02
C TRP A 502 18.42 -6.53 -9.21
N TYR A 503 17.68 -5.50 -8.82
CA TYR A 503 16.45 -5.67 -8.06
C TYR A 503 15.21 -5.87 -8.94
N VAL A 504 15.17 -5.26 -10.14
CA VAL A 504 13.93 -5.12 -10.92
C VAL A 504 13.75 -6.25 -11.94
N THR A 505 14.77 -6.50 -12.77
CA THR A 505 14.64 -7.38 -13.94
C THR A 505 15.27 -8.76 -13.76
N ARG A 506 15.94 -9.00 -12.64
CA ARG A 506 16.48 -10.31 -12.27
C ARG A 506 15.47 -11.09 -11.39
N PRO A 507 15.25 -12.40 -11.63
CA PRO A 507 14.57 -13.23 -10.64
C PRO A 507 15.50 -13.47 -9.44
N PHE A 508 14.91 -13.53 -8.23
CA PHE A 508 15.61 -14.01 -7.04
C PHE A 508 15.52 -15.53 -6.95
N THR A 509 16.45 -16.18 -6.24
CA THR A 509 16.39 -17.61 -5.95
C THR A 509 15.82 -17.87 -4.54
N GLU A 510 15.48 -19.11 -4.23
CA GLU A 510 14.96 -19.49 -2.91
C GLU A 510 15.99 -19.27 -1.82
N GLU A 511 17.26 -19.54 -2.13
CA GLU A 511 18.38 -19.49 -1.19
C GLU A 511 18.82 -18.06 -0.85
N GLU A 512 18.49 -17.10 -1.72
CA GLU A 512 18.83 -15.70 -1.47
C GLU A 512 18.11 -15.16 -0.24
N VAL A 513 18.87 -14.45 0.60
CA VAL A 513 18.29 -13.66 1.69
C VAL A 513 17.62 -12.44 1.11
N LEU A 514 16.33 -12.29 1.39
CA LEU A 514 15.56 -11.15 0.89
C LEU A 514 15.65 -9.97 1.89
N PRO A 515 15.67 -8.72 1.40
CA PRO A 515 15.85 -7.55 2.27
C PRO A 515 14.88 -7.46 3.45
N TRP A 516 13.65 -7.94 3.26
CA TRP A 516 12.56 -7.88 4.25
C TRP A 516 12.44 -9.13 5.14
N GLU A 517 13.42 -10.02 5.20
CA GLU A 517 13.33 -11.25 6.00
C GLU A 517 13.26 -11.03 7.52
N SER A 518 13.68 -9.86 7.99
CA SER A 518 13.47 -9.44 9.38
C SER A 518 12.01 -9.15 9.73
N ILE A 519 11.13 -9.08 8.73
CA ILE A 519 9.69 -8.79 8.90
C ILE A 519 8.89 -10.07 8.69
N PHE A 520 8.00 -10.39 9.63
CA PHE A 520 7.12 -11.55 9.54
C PHE A 520 5.65 -11.14 9.42
N LEU A 521 5.03 -11.45 8.29
CA LEU A 521 3.65 -11.07 7.98
C LEU A 521 2.64 -12.22 8.15
N GLY A 522 3.05 -13.30 8.82
CA GLY A 522 2.16 -14.43 9.13
C GLY A 522 2.24 -15.59 8.13
N VAL A 523 3.09 -15.53 7.09
CA VAL A 523 3.32 -16.63 6.14
C VAL A 523 4.82 -16.86 5.99
N GLU A 524 5.26 -18.10 6.17
CA GLU A 524 6.67 -18.45 6.07
C GLU A 524 7.19 -18.38 4.62
N LYS A 525 8.47 -17.98 4.45
CA LYS A 525 9.16 -17.83 3.17
C LYS A 525 9.00 -19.04 2.27
N GLY A 526 9.23 -20.26 2.81
CA GLY A 526 9.12 -21.50 2.05
C GLY A 526 7.71 -21.75 1.51
N ILE A 527 6.66 -21.37 2.25
CA ILE A 527 5.26 -21.51 1.78
C ILE A 527 5.03 -20.53 0.60
N LEU A 528 5.45 -19.28 0.73
CA LEU A 528 5.33 -18.29 -0.35
C LEU A 528 6.07 -18.75 -1.62
N TYR A 529 7.27 -19.31 -1.47
CA TYR A 529 8.06 -19.81 -2.59
C TYR A 529 7.36 -20.97 -3.31
N GLN A 530 6.87 -21.95 -2.57
CA GLN A 530 6.12 -23.08 -3.13
C GLN A 530 4.86 -22.63 -3.86
N GLU A 531 4.08 -21.71 -3.29
CA GLU A 531 2.90 -21.13 -3.96
C GLU A 531 3.26 -20.41 -5.26
N GLY A 532 4.41 -19.73 -5.32
CA GLY A 532 4.90 -19.05 -6.52
C GLY A 532 5.29 -19.98 -7.67
N ARG A 533 5.64 -21.24 -7.36
CA ARG A 533 6.21 -22.23 -8.29
C ARG A 533 5.29 -23.41 -8.64
N ILE A 534 3.98 -23.25 -8.53
CA ILE A 534 3.08 -24.36 -8.92
C ILE A 534 3.44 -24.84 -10.33
N PRO A 535 3.71 -26.15 -10.50
CA PRO A 535 4.09 -26.72 -11.79
C PRO A 535 3.03 -26.44 -12.86
N GLN A 536 3.49 -26.17 -14.06
CA GLN A 536 2.64 -25.87 -15.22
C GLN A 536 1.62 -26.97 -15.50
N ALA A 537 1.96 -28.23 -15.23
CA ALA A 537 1.09 -29.40 -15.36
C ALA A 537 -0.17 -29.36 -14.46
N LEU A 538 -0.10 -28.65 -13.33
CA LEU A 538 -1.26 -28.49 -12.41
C LEU A 538 -2.18 -27.33 -12.80
N LEU A 539 -1.85 -26.59 -13.85
CA LEU A 539 -2.60 -25.43 -14.34
C LEU A 539 -3.49 -25.78 -15.55
N GLY A 540 -3.49 -27.07 -15.99
CA GLY A 540 -4.22 -27.61 -17.14
C GLY A 540 -5.72 -27.56 -17.07
#